data_2c9c43904a4b0562ada2d540c3950b12
#
_entry.id   2c9c43904a4b0562ada2d540c3950b12
#
_cell.length_a   1.000
_cell.length_b   1.000
_cell.length_c   1.000
_cell.angle_alpha   90.00
_cell.angle_beta   90.00
_cell.angle_gamma   90.00
#
_symmetry.space_group_name_H-M   'P 1'
#
loop_
_entity.id
_entity.type
_entity.pdbx_description
1 polymer ?
#
loop_
_entity_poly.entity_id
_entity_poly.type
_entity_poly.pdbx_seq_one_letter_code
_entity_poly.pdbx_strand_id
1 'polypeptide(L)'
;TTVANLRKALEKAGATVKIVAPKVGCAVLKDGTLLPADGQLQGTPSVVFDAVASILSPEMGEQLAKEAAAVDWFRDAFGHLKAIAACKGTQAILQAGGIEPDAGVVAPADAEGFIAAAQTRQWAREPKVRTLA
;
A
#
# COMPACT_ATOMS: atom_id res chain seq x y z
N THR A 1 -17.57 -1.43 -0.98
CA THR A 1 -16.51 -0.49 -0.61
C THR A 1 -15.24 -0.73 -1.41
N THR A 2 -14.32 0.21 -1.41
CA THR A 2 -13.06 0.09 -2.15
C THR A 2 -12.24 -1.13 -1.69
N VAL A 3 -12.15 -1.35 -0.37
CA VAL A 3 -11.42 -2.51 0.19
C VAL A 3 -12.02 -3.82 -0.31
N ALA A 4 -13.33 -3.97 -0.17
CA ALA A 4 -14.02 -5.20 -0.56
C ALA A 4 -13.90 -5.45 -2.07
N ASN A 5 -14.05 -4.41 -2.88
CA ASN A 5 -13.96 -4.52 -4.34
C ASN A 5 -12.56 -4.91 -4.79
N LEU A 6 -11.53 -4.28 -4.21
CA LEU A 6 -10.14 -4.58 -4.55
C LEU A 6 -9.78 -6.00 -4.12
N ARG A 7 -10.15 -6.40 -2.90
CA ARG A 7 -9.89 -7.75 -2.39
C ARG A 7 -10.51 -8.81 -3.29
N LYS A 8 -11.78 -8.59 -3.69
CA LYS A 8 -12.51 -9.52 -4.55
C LYS A 8 -11.84 -9.66 -5.92
N ALA A 9 -11.42 -8.53 -6.52
CA ALA A 9 -10.75 -8.54 -7.81
C ALA A 9 -9.41 -9.28 -7.75
N LEU A 10 -8.63 -9.07 -6.69
CA LEU A 10 -7.34 -9.74 -6.49
C LEU A 10 -7.52 -11.24 -6.29
N GLU A 11 -8.47 -11.65 -5.47
CA GLU A 11 -8.75 -13.08 -5.23
C GLU A 11 -9.22 -13.77 -6.51
N LYS A 12 -10.05 -13.09 -7.32
CA LYS A 12 -10.48 -13.61 -8.62
C LYS A 12 -9.32 -13.79 -9.58
N ALA A 13 -8.30 -12.95 -9.49
CA ALA A 13 -7.09 -13.05 -10.29
C ALA A 13 -6.10 -14.10 -9.76
N GLY A 14 -6.43 -14.80 -8.67
CA GLY A 14 -5.60 -15.85 -8.09
C GLY A 14 -4.61 -15.37 -7.03
N ALA A 15 -4.69 -14.12 -6.60
CA ALA A 15 -3.80 -13.57 -5.59
C ALA A 15 -4.28 -13.92 -4.17
N THR A 16 -3.34 -14.04 -3.24
CA THR A 16 -3.63 -14.13 -1.81
C THR A 16 -3.57 -12.71 -1.23
N VAL A 17 -4.61 -12.32 -0.51
CA VAL A 17 -4.74 -10.98 0.06
C VAL A 17 -4.57 -11.05 1.57
N LYS A 18 -3.68 -10.21 2.11
CA LYS A 18 -3.49 -10.03 3.55
C LYS A 18 -3.89 -8.60 3.93
N ILE A 19 -4.60 -8.47 5.02
CA ILE A 19 -4.99 -7.17 5.57
C ILE A 19 -3.99 -6.80 6.66
N VAL A 20 -3.37 -5.63 6.50
CA VAL A 20 -2.39 -5.11 7.46
C VAL A 20 -2.97 -3.84 8.07
N ALA A 21 -3.01 -3.79 9.40
CA ALA A 21 -3.51 -2.62 10.12
C ALA A 21 -2.37 -1.95 10.89
N PRO A 22 -2.48 -0.64 11.17
CA PRO A 22 -1.47 0.08 11.96
C PRO A 22 -1.31 -0.51 13.37
N LYS A 23 -2.38 -1.07 13.93
CA LYS A 23 -2.40 -1.65 15.27
C LYS A 23 -2.85 -3.10 15.22
N VAL A 24 -2.56 -3.86 16.29
CA VAL A 24 -2.95 -5.26 16.40
C VAL A 24 -4.48 -5.40 16.39
N GLY A 25 -4.98 -6.39 15.68
CA GLY A 25 -6.36 -6.85 15.74
C GLY A 25 -7.18 -6.58 14.50
N CYS A 26 -7.50 -5.33 14.22
CA CYS A 26 -8.37 -5.00 13.10
C CYS A 26 -8.25 -3.54 12.66
N ALA A 27 -8.76 -3.25 11.49
CA ALA A 27 -8.95 -1.89 10.99
C ALA A 27 -10.42 -1.49 11.18
N VAL A 28 -10.66 -0.22 11.47
CA VAL A 28 -12.01 0.33 11.55
C VAL A 28 -12.39 0.93 10.21
N LEU A 29 -13.49 0.44 9.64
CA LEU A 29 -14.00 0.94 8.37
C LEU A 29 -14.81 2.23 8.57
N LYS A 30 -15.09 2.92 7.48
CA LYS A 30 -15.82 4.20 7.48
C LYS A 30 -17.19 4.11 8.16
N ASP A 31 -17.87 2.97 8.04
CA ASP A 31 -19.18 2.74 8.64
C ASP A 31 -19.10 2.27 10.09
N GLY A 32 -17.91 2.22 10.68
CA GLY A 32 -17.70 1.73 12.04
C GLY A 32 -17.50 0.23 12.16
N THR A 33 -17.65 -0.52 11.07
CA THR A 33 -17.44 -1.96 11.04
C THR A 33 -15.96 -2.28 11.24
N LEU A 34 -15.67 -3.37 11.99
CA LEU A 34 -14.30 -3.83 12.18
C LEU A 34 -13.89 -4.79 11.08
N LEU A 35 -12.75 -4.54 10.44
CA LEU A 35 -12.15 -5.43 9.45
C LEU A 35 -11.00 -6.18 10.12
N PRO A 36 -11.12 -7.52 10.29
CA PRO A 36 -10.02 -8.28 10.89
C PRO A 36 -8.72 -8.12 10.11
N ALA A 37 -7.62 -7.92 10.83
CA ALA A 37 -6.30 -7.77 10.22
C ALA A 37 -5.52 -9.07 10.32
N ASP A 38 -4.79 -9.40 9.25
CA ASP A 38 -3.90 -10.57 9.19
C ASP A 38 -2.55 -10.26 9.82
N GLY A 39 -2.19 -8.98 9.91
CA GLY A 39 -0.91 -8.55 10.48
C GLY A 39 -0.93 -7.11 10.92
N GLN A 40 0.07 -6.75 11.70
CA GLN A 40 0.32 -5.40 12.18
C GLN A 40 1.41 -4.75 11.31
N LEU A 41 1.30 -3.44 11.06
CA LEU A 41 2.23 -2.72 10.19
C LEU A 41 3.70 -2.93 10.58
N GLN A 42 4.04 -2.80 11.87
CA GLN A 42 5.41 -2.94 12.33
C GLN A 42 5.94 -4.37 12.23
N GLY A 43 5.06 -5.36 12.34
CA GLY A 43 5.44 -6.77 12.30
C GLY A 43 5.30 -7.42 10.93
N THR A 44 4.91 -6.67 9.91
CA THR A 44 4.60 -7.23 8.59
C THR A 44 5.31 -6.42 7.50
N PRO A 45 6.60 -6.71 7.21
CA PRO A 45 7.35 -5.94 6.21
C PRO A 45 6.70 -5.98 4.83
N SER A 46 6.66 -4.84 4.17
CA SER A 46 6.05 -4.73 2.84
C SER A 46 6.78 -5.55 1.77
N VAL A 47 8.06 -5.76 1.95
CA VAL A 47 8.90 -6.46 0.96
C VAL A 47 8.54 -7.94 0.79
N VAL A 48 7.81 -8.53 1.74
CA VAL A 48 7.37 -9.93 1.62
C VAL A 48 6.18 -10.09 0.66
N PHE A 49 5.57 -8.99 0.23
CA PHE A 49 4.45 -9.00 -0.71
C PHE A 49 4.90 -8.62 -2.12
N ASP A 50 4.17 -9.10 -3.12
CA ASP A 50 4.43 -8.74 -4.51
C ASP A 50 3.97 -7.32 -4.81
N ALA A 51 2.94 -6.86 -4.11
CA ALA A 51 2.39 -5.51 -4.25
C ALA A 51 1.67 -5.13 -2.97
N VAL A 52 1.51 -3.84 -2.74
CA VAL A 52 0.82 -3.32 -1.57
C VAL A 52 -0.26 -2.33 -1.98
N ALA A 53 -1.34 -2.26 -1.20
CA ALA A 53 -2.42 -1.32 -1.42
C ALA A 53 -2.72 -0.58 -0.13
N SER A 54 -2.94 0.71 -0.24
CA SER A 54 -3.24 1.58 0.89
C SER A 54 -4.57 2.28 0.67
N ILE A 55 -5.49 2.07 1.60
CA ILE A 55 -6.82 2.67 1.59
C ILE A 55 -7.03 3.37 2.93
N LEU A 56 -6.83 4.68 2.94
CA LEU A 56 -6.82 5.49 4.15
C LEU A 56 -7.64 6.76 3.95
N SER A 57 -8.21 7.28 5.06
CA SER A 57 -8.75 8.64 5.05
C SER A 57 -7.59 9.64 5.02
N PRO A 58 -7.83 10.89 4.56
CA PRO A 58 -6.78 11.93 4.60
C PRO A 58 -6.23 12.16 6.01
N GLU A 59 -7.10 12.11 7.04
CA GLU A 59 -6.70 12.31 8.44
C GLU A 59 -5.77 11.19 8.91
N MET A 60 -6.10 9.94 8.60
CA MET A 60 -5.26 8.80 8.96
C MET A 60 -3.93 8.87 8.21
N GLY A 61 -3.95 9.27 6.95
CA GLY A 61 -2.73 9.45 6.15
C GLY A 61 -1.79 10.47 6.77
N GLU A 62 -2.32 11.58 7.24
CA GLU A 62 -1.52 12.62 7.92
C GLU A 62 -0.93 12.11 9.23
N GLN A 63 -1.69 11.34 9.99
CA GLN A 63 -1.19 10.74 11.24
C GLN A 63 -0.07 9.74 10.97
N LEU A 64 -0.26 8.85 10.01
CA LEU A 64 0.73 7.84 9.66
C LEU A 64 1.98 8.44 9.04
N ALA A 65 1.86 9.58 8.36
CA ALA A 65 3.02 10.27 7.79
C ALA A 65 4.02 10.74 8.86
N LYS A 66 3.58 10.84 10.10
CA LYS A 66 4.44 11.19 11.24
C LYS A 66 5.07 9.98 11.91
N GLU A 67 4.70 8.78 11.50
CA GLU A 67 5.23 7.53 12.06
C GLU A 67 6.29 6.94 11.14
N ALA A 68 7.51 6.82 11.62
CA ALA A 68 8.64 6.29 10.84
C ALA A 68 8.33 4.90 10.28
N ALA A 69 7.70 4.02 11.07
CA ALA A 69 7.37 2.67 10.64
C ALA A 69 6.45 2.65 9.43
N ALA A 70 5.46 3.55 9.38
CA ALA A 70 4.53 3.64 8.25
C ALA A 70 5.24 4.19 7.00
N VAL A 71 6.03 5.24 7.15
CA VAL A 71 6.79 5.83 6.04
C VAL A 71 7.78 4.81 5.48
N ASP A 72 8.51 4.11 6.34
CA ASP A 72 9.48 3.10 5.92
C ASP A 72 8.81 1.92 5.20
N TRP A 73 7.60 1.56 5.64
CA TRP A 73 6.85 0.47 5.00
C TRP A 73 6.62 0.75 3.51
N PHE A 74 6.21 1.97 3.17
CA PHE A 74 6.01 2.37 1.78
C PHE A 74 7.32 2.59 1.04
N ARG A 75 8.34 3.15 1.71
CA ARG A 75 9.65 3.31 1.10
C ARG A 75 10.28 1.97 0.74
N ASP A 76 10.10 0.96 1.60
CA ASP A 76 10.60 -0.38 1.33
C ASP A 76 9.91 -1.00 0.11
N ALA A 77 8.58 -0.89 0.03
CA ALA A 77 7.83 -1.38 -1.13
C ALA A 77 8.28 -0.67 -2.41
N PHE A 78 8.40 0.64 -2.37
CA PHE A 78 8.84 1.44 -3.51
C PHE A 78 10.27 1.09 -3.93
N GLY A 79 11.19 1.03 -2.96
CA GLY A 79 12.60 0.72 -3.20
C GLY A 79 12.84 -0.69 -3.73
N HIS A 80 11.95 -1.64 -3.40
CA HIS A 80 12.01 -3.00 -3.90
C HIS A 80 11.19 -3.20 -5.20
N LEU A 81 10.83 -2.10 -5.87
CA LEU A 81 10.18 -2.09 -7.18
C LEU A 81 8.78 -2.71 -7.18
N LYS A 82 8.09 -2.65 -6.05
CA LYS A 82 6.73 -3.18 -5.91
C LYS A 82 5.69 -2.20 -6.43
N ALA A 83 4.58 -2.73 -6.94
CA ALA A 83 3.42 -1.91 -7.27
C ALA A 83 2.74 -1.44 -5.99
N ILE A 84 2.24 -0.21 -5.99
CA ILE A 84 1.54 0.40 -4.85
C ILE A 84 0.21 0.96 -5.33
N ALA A 85 -0.88 0.53 -4.71
CA ALA A 85 -2.16 1.19 -4.87
C ALA A 85 -2.27 2.25 -3.77
N ALA A 86 -2.35 3.51 -4.15
CA ALA A 86 -2.34 4.64 -3.23
C ALA A 86 -3.56 5.53 -3.44
N CYS A 87 -4.36 5.69 -2.41
CA CYS A 87 -5.49 6.61 -2.42
C CYS A 87 -5.02 8.04 -2.07
N LYS A 88 -5.97 8.97 -2.10
CA LYS A 88 -5.67 10.38 -1.77
C LYS A 88 -5.09 10.51 -0.35
N GLY A 89 -5.59 9.73 0.61
CA GLY A 89 -5.09 9.75 1.98
C GLY A 89 -3.65 9.26 2.11
N THR A 90 -3.16 8.47 1.17
CA THR A 90 -1.78 7.96 1.19
C THR A 90 -0.75 9.01 0.77
N GLN A 91 -1.16 10.07 0.09
CA GLN A 91 -0.25 11.08 -0.46
C GLN A 91 0.68 11.69 0.60
N ALA A 92 0.17 11.97 1.80
CA ALA A 92 0.97 12.53 2.88
C ALA A 92 2.12 11.59 3.28
N ILE A 93 1.86 10.29 3.31
CA ILE A 93 2.88 9.29 3.64
C ILE A 93 3.95 9.21 2.55
N LEU A 94 3.52 9.21 1.29
CA LEU A 94 4.45 9.17 0.15
C LEU A 94 5.35 10.41 0.13
N GLN A 95 4.78 11.59 0.38
CA GLN A 95 5.55 12.82 0.46
C GLN A 95 6.55 12.80 1.61
N ALA A 96 6.14 12.30 2.78
CA ALA A 96 7.03 12.17 3.93
C ALA A 96 8.21 11.25 3.64
N GLY A 97 8.01 10.23 2.81
CA GLY A 97 9.04 9.28 2.41
C GLY A 97 9.88 9.72 1.22
N GLY A 98 9.58 10.89 0.63
CA GLY A 98 10.27 11.34 -0.57
C GLY A 98 9.94 10.52 -1.80
N ILE A 99 8.79 9.87 -1.82
CA ILE A 99 8.36 9.02 -2.92
C ILE A 99 7.61 9.84 -3.97
N GLU A 100 8.14 9.89 -5.20
CA GLU A 100 7.45 10.48 -6.33
C GLU A 100 6.64 9.39 -7.04
N PRO A 101 5.30 9.51 -7.12
CA PRO A 101 4.50 8.50 -7.80
C PRO A 101 4.91 8.30 -9.27
N ASP A 102 4.89 7.06 -9.72
CA ASP A 102 5.22 6.68 -11.10
C ASP A 102 4.15 5.72 -11.64
N ALA A 103 4.44 5.04 -12.77
CA ALA A 103 3.49 4.11 -13.39
C ALA A 103 3.15 2.91 -12.49
N GLY A 104 3.99 2.60 -11.51
CA GLY A 104 3.74 1.52 -10.54
C GLY A 104 2.94 1.96 -9.33
N VAL A 105 2.53 3.23 -9.26
CA VAL A 105 1.68 3.76 -8.19
C VAL A 105 0.34 4.12 -8.80
N VAL A 106 -0.68 3.32 -8.52
CA VAL A 106 -2.01 3.43 -9.14
C VAL A 106 -3.09 3.67 -8.07
N ALA A 107 -4.29 4.10 -8.50
CA ALA A 107 -5.42 4.29 -7.59
C ALA A 107 -6.02 2.94 -7.17
N PRO A 108 -6.45 2.76 -5.90
CA PRO A 108 -7.08 1.50 -5.47
C PRO A 108 -8.37 1.17 -6.23
N ALA A 109 -9.06 2.18 -6.76
CA ALA A 109 -10.25 1.97 -7.57
C ALA A 109 -9.92 1.36 -8.94
N ASP A 110 -8.67 1.47 -9.40
CA ASP A 110 -8.21 0.86 -10.65
C ASP A 110 -7.61 -0.53 -10.36
N ALA A 111 -8.49 -1.48 -10.04
CA ALA A 111 -8.06 -2.84 -9.69
C ALA A 111 -7.31 -3.52 -10.84
N GLU A 112 -7.75 -3.33 -12.08
CA GLU A 112 -7.08 -3.92 -13.25
C GLU A 112 -5.67 -3.38 -13.43
N GLY A 113 -5.49 -2.06 -13.29
CA GLY A 113 -4.18 -1.43 -13.37
C GLY A 113 -3.25 -1.90 -12.26
N PHE A 114 -3.79 -2.06 -11.05
CA PHE A 114 -3.02 -2.57 -9.93
C PHE A 114 -2.58 -4.02 -10.15
N ILE A 115 -3.49 -4.88 -10.60
CA ILE A 115 -3.17 -6.29 -10.89
C ILE A 115 -2.09 -6.38 -11.98
N ALA A 116 -2.23 -5.61 -13.05
CA ALA A 116 -1.25 -5.58 -14.12
C ALA A 116 0.13 -5.13 -13.62
N ALA A 117 0.18 -4.07 -12.81
CA ALA A 117 1.42 -3.56 -12.24
C ALA A 117 2.05 -4.55 -11.25
N ALA A 118 1.23 -5.31 -10.53
CA ALA A 118 1.70 -6.29 -9.54
C ALA A 118 2.34 -7.53 -10.15
N GLN A 119 2.07 -7.81 -11.43
CA GLN A 119 2.58 -9.01 -12.11
C GLN A 119 4.07 -8.94 -12.43
N THR A 120 4.67 -7.75 -12.33
CA THR A 120 6.09 -7.56 -12.61
C THR A 120 6.65 -6.52 -11.64
N ARG A 121 7.95 -6.50 -11.51
CA ARG A 121 8.61 -5.44 -10.76
C ARG A 121 8.69 -4.18 -11.59
N GLN A 122 8.71 -3.03 -10.92
CA GLN A 122 8.73 -1.72 -11.59
C GLN A 122 10.17 -1.34 -11.96
N TRP A 123 10.74 -2.04 -12.93
CA TRP A 123 12.15 -1.91 -13.31
C TRP A 123 12.54 -0.51 -13.78
N ALA A 124 11.61 0.25 -14.39
CA ALA A 124 11.86 1.61 -14.83
C ALA A 124 12.19 2.56 -13.67
N ARG A 125 11.80 2.18 -12.45
CA ARG A 125 12.07 2.94 -11.22
C ARG A 125 13.50 2.74 -10.70
N GLU A 126 14.17 1.69 -11.11
CA GLU A 126 15.43 1.25 -10.52
C GLU A 126 16.51 2.36 -10.46
N PRO A 127 16.73 3.18 -11.50
CA PRO A 127 17.70 4.26 -11.39
C PRO A 127 17.39 5.27 -10.29
N LYS A 128 16.11 5.55 -10.01
CA LYS A 128 15.70 6.48 -8.95
C LYS A 128 15.99 5.91 -7.57
N VAL A 129 15.69 4.63 -7.34
CA VAL A 129 15.82 4.06 -6.00
C VAL A 129 17.27 3.87 -5.59
N ARG A 130 18.20 3.79 -6.51
CA ARG A 130 19.62 3.75 -6.20
C ARG A 130 20.08 5.00 -5.45
N THR A 131 19.43 6.13 -5.68
CA THR A 131 19.80 7.40 -5.06
C THR A 131 19.03 7.68 -3.78
N LEU A 132 18.04 6.84 -3.44
CA LEU A 132 17.28 6.97 -2.19
C LEU A 132 17.96 6.29 -1.00
N ALA A 133 18.94 5.49 -1.26
CA ALA A 133 19.63 4.72 -0.23
C ALA A 133 20.47 5.61 0.71
#